data_f3b1e4c663756f0a2a7d7a820ad40c86
#
_entry.id   f3b1e4c663756f0a2a7d7a820ad40c86
#
_cell.length_a   1.000
_cell.length_b   1.000
_cell.length_c   1.000
_cell.angle_alpha   90.00
_cell.angle_beta   90.00
_cell.angle_gamma   90.00
#
_symmetry.space_group_name_H-M   'P 1'
#
loop_
_entity.id
_entity.type
_entity.pdbx_description
1 polymer ?
#
loop_
_entity_poly.entity_id
_entity_poly.type
_entity_poly.pdbx_seq_one_letter_code
_entity_poly.pdbx_strand_id
1 'polypeptide(L)'
;IPMTIFGPDDLTLIKEGPSNRRTYIDELLIRTHPKHLKQRTDLESVLKQRNAFLKQQKGYLSNENQNTLTVWSEQFATLSKQWGTVRQETLGEIQDLAQQAYENLVGGTEKLEIIYDPQWLHEGLLPLLKEAEKDEVRRGTTLIGPHRDDIEIYLDGMPARTHASQGEQRTIALSLRVAG
;
A
#
# COMPACT_ATOMS: atom_id res chain seq x y z
N ILE A 1 19.03 19.61 14.09
CA ILE A 1 18.95 18.97 12.77
C ILE A 1 18.70 17.50 13.03
N PRO A 2 17.56 16.93 12.63
CA PRO A 2 17.37 15.49 12.76
C PRO A 2 18.39 14.79 11.84
N MET A 3 19.28 14.01 12.43
CA MET A 3 20.27 13.25 11.70
C MET A 3 19.61 11.97 11.18
N THR A 4 19.35 11.89 9.89
CA THR A 4 18.80 10.70 9.25
C THR A 4 19.95 9.69 9.07
N ILE A 5 19.95 8.61 9.85
CA ILE A 5 20.94 7.55 9.73
C ILE A 5 20.43 6.56 8.67
N PHE A 6 21.20 6.38 7.61
CA PHE A 6 20.94 5.36 6.59
C PHE A 6 21.23 3.97 7.20
N GLY A 7 20.24 3.09 7.19
CA GLY A 7 20.35 1.72 7.68
C GLY A 7 20.24 0.67 6.56
N PRO A 8 20.62 -0.60 6.82
CA PRO A 8 20.43 -1.70 5.88
C PRO A 8 18.97 -1.87 5.44
N ASP A 9 18.01 -1.47 6.30
CA ASP A 9 16.57 -1.59 6.06
C ASP A 9 16.07 -0.64 4.96
N ASP A 10 16.81 0.41 4.64
CA ASP A 10 16.39 1.38 3.60
C ASP A 10 16.42 0.77 2.20
N LEU A 11 17.31 -0.18 1.95
CA LEU A 11 17.35 -0.91 0.68
C LEU A 11 16.19 -1.89 0.52
N THR A 12 15.60 -2.33 1.63
CA THR A 12 14.46 -3.27 1.60
C THR A 12 13.26 -2.65 0.91
N LEU A 13 13.10 -1.31 1.03
CA LEU A 13 12.04 -0.56 0.36
C LEU A 13 12.02 -0.77 -1.16
N ILE A 14 13.20 -0.81 -1.79
CA ILE A 14 13.31 -0.96 -3.25
C ILE A 14 13.42 -2.43 -3.66
N LYS A 15 14.24 -3.21 -2.95
CA LYS A 15 14.59 -4.60 -3.33
C LYS A 15 13.52 -5.61 -2.97
N GLU A 16 12.86 -5.42 -1.83
CA GLU A 16 11.90 -6.38 -1.31
C GLU A 16 10.51 -6.21 -1.91
N GLY A 17 9.59 -7.06 -1.44
CA GLY A 17 8.25 -7.14 -2.01
C GLY A 17 7.31 -5.98 -1.62
N PRO A 18 6.09 -6.00 -2.17
CA PRO A 18 5.07 -4.98 -1.91
C PRO A 18 4.77 -4.73 -0.43
N SER A 19 4.93 -5.75 0.41
CA SER A 19 4.65 -5.63 1.85
C SER A 19 5.51 -4.56 2.53
N ASN A 20 6.82 -4.53 2.22
CA ASN A 20 7.74 -3.57 2.83
C ASN A 20 7.45 -2.15 2.35
N ARG A 21 7.12 -1.98 1.06
CA ARG A 21 6.73 -0.67 0.51
C ARG A 21 5.46 -0.14 1.18
N ARG A 22 4.43 -1.00 1.33
CA ARG A 22 3.21 -0.62 2.06
C ARG A 22 3.50 -0.21 3.50
N THR A 23 4.25 -1.04 4.23
CA THR A 23 4.60 -0.75 5.61
C THR A 23 5.30 0.60 5.74
N TYR A 24 6.31 0.85 4.90
CA TYR A 24 7.05 2.12 4.91
C TYR A 24 6.13 3.33 4.67
N ILE A 25 5.31 3.27 3.61
CA ILE A 25 4.42 4.38 3.26
C ILE A 25 3.33 4.58 4.33
N ASP A 26 2.79 3.51 4.87
CA ASP A 26 1.77 3.58 5.93
C ASP A 26 2.35 4.17 7.24
N GLU A 27 3.58 3.83 7.58
CA GLU A 27 4.29 4.41 8.72
C GLU A 27 4.63 5.89 8.50
N LEU A 28 5.08 6.23 7.29
CA LEU A 28 5.31 7.61 6.90
C LEU A 28 4.03 8.44 7.01
N LEU A 29 2.93 7.95 6.45
CA LEU A 29 1.63 8.59 6.49
C LEU A 29 1.16 8.84 7.94
N ILE A 30 1.29 7.84 8.82
CA ILE A 30 0.88 7.98 10.22
C ILE A 30 1.80 8.96 10.97
N ARG A 31 3.09 8.97 10.67
CA ARG A 31 4.06 9.87 11.30
C ARG A 31 3.82 11.32 10.92
N THR A 32 3.50 11.59 9.65
CA THR A 32 3.18 12.93 9.16
C THR A 32 1.77 13.36 9.54
N HIS A 33 0.82 12.43 9.57
CA HIS A 33 -0.58 12.68 9.85
C HIS A 33 -1.15 11.71 10.90
N PRO A 34 -0.84 11.87 12.20
CA PRO A 34 -1.23 10.93 13.26
C PRO A 34 -2.75 10.66 13.37
N LYS A 35 -3.58 11.58 12.86
CA LYS A 35 -5.04 11.42 12.80
C LYS A 35 -5.49 10.16 12.04
N HIS A 36 -4.67 9.68 11.09
CA HIS A 36 -4.98 8.51 10.28
C HIS A 36 -4.64 7.17 10.94
N LEU A 37 -3.98 7.17 12.10
CA LEU A 37 -3.69 5.93 12.86
C LEU A 37 -4.97 5.16 13.16
N LYS A 38 -6.04 5.87 13.54
CA LYS A 38 -7.34 5.23 13.82
C LYS A 38 -7.92 4.55 12.57
N GLN A 39 -7.86 5.20 11.41
CA GLN A 39 -8.36 4.63 10.15
C GLN A 39 -7.63 3.34 9.78
N ARG A 40 -6.29 3.32 9.93
CA ARG A 40 -5.50 2.10 9.73
C ARG A 40 -5.90 0.99 10.69
N THR A 41 -6.02 1.30 11.98
CA THR A 41 -6.40 0.32 13.01
C THR A 41 -7.80 -0.26 12.76
N ASP A 42 -8.76 0.59 12.40
CA ASP A 42 -10.13 0.16 12.07
C ASP A 42 -10.14 -0.75 10.83
N LEU A 43 -9.40 -0.39 9.78
CA LEU A 43 -9.25 -1.19 8.56
C LEU A 43 -8.62 -2.57 8.84
N GLU A 44 -7.53 -2.61 9.60
CA GLU A 44 -6.85 -3.85 9.98
C GLU A 44 -7.77 -4.76 10.82
N SER A 45 -8.55 -4.16 11.73
CA SER A 45 -9.53 -4.88 12.55
C SER A 45 -10.62 -5.52 11.70
N VAL A 46 -11.22 -4.76 10.78
CA VAL A 46 -12.28 -5.28 9.90
C VAL A 46 -11.73 -6.34 8.95
N LEU A 47 -10.54 -6.14 8.38
CA LEU A 47 -9.87 -7.15 7.56
C LEU A 47 -9.64 -8.46 8.33
N LYS A 48 -9.18 -8.36 9.57
CA LYS A 48 -8.97 -9.52 10.44
C LYS A 48 -10.28 -10.28 10.71
N GLN A 49 -11.35 -9.56 11.03
CA GLN A 49 -12.67 -10.15 11.27
C GLN A 49 -13.24 -10.80 10.01
N ARG A 50 -13.16 -10.11 8.87
CA ARG A 50 -13.60 -10.64 7.57
C ARG A 50 -12.83 -11.92 7.21
N ASN A 51 -11.52 -11.94 7.38
CA ASN A 51 -10.70 -13.13 7.12
C ASN A 51 -11.01 -14.28 8.09
N ALA A 52 -11.26 -13.98 9.37
CA ALA A 52 -11.68 -14.99 10.33
C ALA A 52 -13.02 -15.62 9.93
N PHE A 53 -13.98 -14.80 9.49
CA PHE A 53 -15.25 -15.28 8.99
C PHE A 53 -15.09 -16.15 7.73
N LEU A 54 -14.34 -15.69 6.73
CA LEU A 54 -14.06 -16.46 5.50
C LEU A 54 -13.42 -17.83 5.82
N LYS A 55 -12.47 -17.85 6.74
CA LYS A 55 -11.81 -19.10 7.17
C LYS A 55 -12.77 -20.09 7.81
N GLN A 56 -13.75 -19.61 8.58
CA GLN A 56 -14.78 -20.45 9.21
C GLN A 56 -15.70 -21.13 8.18
N GLN A 57 -15.85 -20.56 6.98
CA GLN A 57 -16.69 -21.12 5.93
C GLN A 57 -16.14 -22.43 5.33
N LYS A 58 -14.86 -22.74 5.56
CA LYS A 58 -14.21 -23.97 5.09
C LYS A 58 -14.42 -24.27 3.59
N GLY A 59 -14.44 -23.22 2.79
CA GLY A 59 -14.61 -23.31 1.33
C GLY A 59 -16.04 -23.32 0.83
N TYR A 60 -17.04 -23.28 1.71
CA TYR A 60 -18.45 -23.22 1.34
C TYR A 60 -19.20 -22.15 2.12
N LEU A 61 -19.88 -21.25 1.41
CA LEU A 61 -20.71 -20.21 2.00
C LEU A 61 -22.17 -20.60 1.93
N SER A 62 -22.81 -20.76 3.08
CA SER A 62 -24.25 -21.01 3.17
C SER A 62 -25.05 -19.73 2.91
N ASN A 63 -26.34 -19.89 2.50
CA ASN A 63 -27.22 -18.75 2.31
C ASN A 63 -27.40 -17.91 3.60
N GLU A 64 -27.38 -18.56 4.76
CA GLU A 64 -27.49 -17.87 6.06
C GLU A 64 -26.27 -16.96 6.33
N ASN A 65 -25.08 -17.38 5.88
CA ASN A 65 -23.84 -16.64 6.07
C ASN A 65 -23.57 -15.58 4.99
N GLN A 66 -24.36 -15.59 3.89
CA GLN A 66 -24.20 -14.63 2.79
C GLN A 66 -24.37 -13.18 3.27
N ASN A 67 -25.40 -12.90 4.05
CA ASN A 67 -25.65 -11.56 4.59
C ASN A 67 -24.50 -11.08 5.51
N THR A 68 -23.97 -11.98 6.32
CA THR A 68 -22.83 -11.65 7.20
C THR A 68 -21.59 -11.30 6.40
N LEU A 69 -21.28 -12.06 5.35
CA LEU A 69 -20.14 -11.73 4.47
C LEU A 69 -20.35 -10.40 3.75
N THR A 70 -21.59 -10.11 3.32
CA THR A 70 -21.94 -8.83 2.67
C THR A 70 -21.64 -7.66 3.61
N VAL A 71 -22.09 -7.72 4.87
CA VAL A 71 -21.84 -6.66 5.87
C VAL A 71 -20.34 -6.43 6.08
N TRP A 72 -19.56 -7.50 6.26
CA TRP A 72 -18.10 -7.38 6.39
C TRP A 72 -17.46 -6.80 5.14
N SER A 73 -17.94 -7.15 3.96
CA SER A 73 -17.42 -6.64 2.68
C SER A 73 -17.71 -5.16 2.49
N GLU A 74 -18.90 -4.69 2.86
CA GLU A 74 -19.27 -3.27 2.80
C GLU A 74 -18.44 -2.43 3.77
N GLN A 75 -18.26 -2.89 5.01
CA GLN A 75 -17.40 -2.21 5.98
C GLN A 75 -15.95 -2.15 5.52
N PHE A 76 -15.43 -3.27 5.03
CA PHE A 76 -14.08 -3.34 4.51
C PHE A 76 -13.89 -2.44 3.29
N ALA A 77 -14.83 -2.41 2.35
CA ALA A 77 -14.77 -1.55 1.16
C ALA A 77 -14.78 -0.06 1.54
N THR A 78 -15.62 0.34 2.50
CA THR A 78 -15.70 1.72 2.99
C THR A 78 -14.37 2.18 3.59
N LEU A 79 -13.82 1.41 4.53
CA LEU A 79 -12.55 1.74 5.19
C LEU A 79 -11.37 1.68 4.22
N SER A 80 -11.38 0.72 3.29
CA SER A 80 -10.37 0.60 2.24
C SER A 80 -10.33 1.83 1.35
N LYS A 81 -11.49 2.35 0.92
CA LYS A 81 -11.56 3.57 0.12
C LYS A 81 -10.95 4.75 0.85
N GLN A 82 -11.30 4.93 2.13
CA GLN A 82 -10.72 6.01 2.94
C GLN A 82 -9.20 5.90 3.03
N TRP A 83 -8.69 4.70 3.32
CA TRP A 83 -7.26 4.46 3.46
C TRP A 83 -6.51 4.59 2.13
N GLY A 84 -7.05 4.06 1.04
CA GLY A 84 -6.47 4.18 -0.29
C GLY A 84 -6.38 5.62 -0.78
N THR A 85 -7.43 6.43 -0.53
CA THR A 85 -7.43 7.86 -0.86
C THR A 85 -6.34 8.60 -0.09
N VAL A 86 -6.24 8.40 1.23
CA VAL A 86 -5.20 9.03 2.06
C VAL A 86 -3.80 8.60 1.60
N ARG A 87 -3.61 7.33 1.26
CA ARG A 87 -2.33 6.83 0.74
C ARG A 87 -1.97 7.50 -0.59
N GLN A 88 -2.94 7.64 -1.50
CA GLN A 88 -2.74 8.31 -2.80
C GLN A 88 -2.40 9.80 -2.63
N GLU A 89 -3.13 10.51 -1.78
CA GLU A 89 -2.88 11.93 -1.47
C GLU A 89 -1.48 12.13 -0.88
N THR A 90 -1.10 11.34 0.12
CA THR A 90 0.23 11.42 0.75
C THR A 90 1.36 11.13 -0.25
N LEU A 91 1.18 10.13 -1.12
CA LEU A 91 2.18 9.83 -2.16
C LEU A 91 2.29 10.96 -3.18
N GLY A 92 1.19 11.63 -3.52
CA GLY A 92 1.22 12.84 -4.35
C GLY A 92 2.01 13.98 -3.69
N GLU A 93 1.83 14.19 -2.40
CA GLU A 93 2.55 15.23 -1.65
C GLU A 93 4.07 14.99 -1.60
N ILE A 94 4.48 13.72 -1.42
CA ILE A 94 5.92 13.40 -1.32
C ILE A 94 6.60 13.22 -2.68
N GLN A 95 5.87 13.06 -3.77
CA GLN A 95 6.43 12.82 -5.10
C GLN A 95 7.42 13.92 -5.51
N ASP A 96 7.01 15.19 -5.44
CA ASP A 96 7.84 16.31 -5.85
C ASP A 96 9.04 16.50 -4.92
N LEU A 97 8.85 16.30 -3.62
CA LEU A 97 9.92 16.37 -2.62
C LEU A 97 10.95 15.25 -2.81
N ALA A 98 10.49 14.03 -3.13
CA ALA A 98 11.37 12.90 -3.40
C ALA A 98 12.18 13.11 -4.69
N GLN A 99 11.54 13.64 -5.75
CA GLN A 99 12.21 14.00 -6.99
C GLN A 99 13.31 15.04 -6.74
N GLN A 100 12.97 16.15 -6.06
CA GLN A 100 13.95 17.20 -5.73
C GLN A 100 15.11 16.68 -4.88
N ALA A 101 14.82 15.83 -3.89
CA ALA A 101 15.85 15.21 -3.06
C ALA A 101 16.76 14.30 -3.89
N TYR A 102 16.19 13.53 -4.83
CA TYR A 102 16.95 12.66 -5.73
C TYR A 102 17.90 13.49 -6.62
N GLU A 103 17.39 14.49 -7.30
CA GLU A 103 18.18 15.40 -8.16
C GLU A 103 19.34 16.05 -7.40
N ASN A 104 19.10 16.53 -6.18
CA ASN A 104 20.12 17.13 -5.33
C ASN A 104 21.22 16.15 -4.90
N LEU A 105 20.90 14.86 -4.77
CA LEU A 105 21.84 13.82 -4.35
C LEU A 105 22.69 13.29 -5.50
N VAL A 106 22.11 13.18 -6.69
CA VAL A 106 22.79 12.60 -7.87
C VAL A 106 23.41 13.68 -8.74
N GLY A 107 22.85 14.88 -8.75
CA GLY A 107 23.23 15.93 -9.69
C GLY A 107 22.80 15.65 -11.13
N GLY A 108 21.86 14.72 -11.31
CA GLY A 108 21.32 14.28 -12.59
C GLY A 108 19.89 14.79 -12.81
N THR A 109 19.32 14.39 -13.95
CA THR A 109 17.97 14.79 -14.38
C THR A 109 17.03 13.60 -14.52
N GLU A 110 17.42 12.45 -13.95
CA GLU A 110 16.60 11.24 -14.00
C GLU A 110 15.28 11.45 -13.29
N LYS A 111 14.21 10.93 -13.89
CA LYS A 111 12.85 11.07 -13.37
C LYS A 111 12.51 9.96 -12.38
N LEU A 112 12.34 10.32 -11.11
CA LEU A 112 11.84 9.44 -10.06
C LEU A 112 10.30 9.50 -10.04
N GLU A 113 9.62 8.38 -10.15
CA GLU A 113 8.18 8.27 -10.09
C GLU A 113 7.75 7.24 -9.04
N ILE A 114 6.75 7.62 -8.22
CA ILE A 114 6.12 6.76 -7.23
C ILE A 114 4.66 6.60 -7.62
N ILE A 115 4.26 5.39 -7.96
CA ILE A 115 2.93 5.12 -8.51
C ILE A 115 2.13 4.24 -7.54
N TYR A 116 0.95 4.71 -7.16
CA TYR A 116 -0.05 3.98 -6.41
C TYR A 116 -1.40 4.17 -7.09
N ASP A 117 -1.79 3.18 -7.88
CA ASP A 117 -2.98 3.26 -8.76
C ASP A 117 -3.75 1.93 -8.77
N PRO A 118 -4.28 1.48 -7.62
CA PRO A 118 -5.01 0.23 -7.58
C PRO A 118 -6.38 0.34 -8.26
N GLN A 119 -6.70 -0.61 -9.14
CA GLN A 119 -7.96 -0.66 -9.89
C GLN A 119 -9.20 -0.46 -8.99
N TRP A 120 -9.23 -1.10 -7.83
CA TRP A 120 -10.36 -1.03 -6.91
C TRP A 120 -10.64 0.39 -6.36
N LEU A 121 -9.66 1.28 -6.39
CA LEU A 121 -9.85 2.67 -5.93
C LEU A 121 -10.68 3.48 -6.93
N HIS A 122 -10.61 3.15 -8.22
CA HIS A 122 -11.37 3.77 -9.30
C HIS A 122 -12.73 3.10 -9.53
N GLU A 123 -12.76 1.77 -9.58
CA GLU A 123 -13.95 0.99 -9.92
C GLU A 123 -14.83 0.69 -8.70
N GLY A 124 -14.31 0.91 -7.49
CA GLY A 124 -14.93 0.51 -6.23
C GLY A 124 -14.54 -0.91 -5.82
N LEU A 125 -14.26 -1.08 -4.53
CA LEU A 125 -13.81 -2.38 -4.01
C LEU A 125 -14.94 -3.40 -3.91
N LEU A 126 -16.16 -2.97 -3.56
CA LEU A 126 -17.27 -3.89 -3.29
C LEU A 126 -17.66 -4.77 -4.50
N PRO A 127 -17.78 -4.25 -5.74
CA PRO A 127 -18.02 -5.08 -6.92
C PRO A 127 -16.94 -6.14 -7.13
N LEU A 128 -15.66 -5.76 -6.99
CA LEU A 128 -14.52 -6.66 -7.17
C LEU A 128 -14.47 -7.76 -6.08
N LEU A 129 -14.82 -7.43 -4.83
CA LEU A 129 -14.96 -8.44 -3.77
C LEU A 129 -16.08 -9.43 -4.07
N LYS A 130 -17.18 -8.97 -4.68
CA LYS A 130 -18.28 -9.84 -5.08
C LYS A 130 -17.89 -10.79 -6.21
N GLU A 131 -17.11 -10.32 -7.17
CA GLU A 131 -16.54 -11.16 -8.23
C GLU A 131 -15.58 -12.21 -7.68
N ALA A 132 -14.74 -11.83 -6.71
CA ALA A 132 -13.75 -12.69 -6.08
C ALA A 132 -14.33 -13.62 -4.99
N GLU A 133 -15.60 -13.46 -4.61
CA GLU A 133 -16.22 -14.11 -3.43
C GLU A 133 -15.97 -15.61 -3.37
N LYS A 134 -16.20 -16.33 -4.48
CA LYS A 134 -16.00 -17.80 -4.53
C LYS A 134 -14.54 -18.20 -4.24
N ASP A 135 -13.59 -17.44 -4.77
CA ASP A 135 -12.18 -17.70 -4.54
C ASP A 135 -11.75 -17.32 -3.13
N GLU A 136 -12.27 -16.23 -2.59
CA GLU A 136 -12.03 -15.82 -1.21
C GLU A 136 -12.58 -16.83 -0.21
N VAL A 137 -13.80 -17.32 -0.41
CA VAL A 137 -14.40 -18.37 0.42
C VAL A 137 -13.57 -19.66 0.34
N ARG A 138 -13.14 -20.04 -0.85
CA ARG A 138 -12.31 -21.24 -1.06
C ARG A 138 -10.96 -21.13 -0.35
N ARG A 139 -10.33 -19.97 -0.41
CA ARG A 139 -9.01 -19.71 0.19
C ARG A 139 -9.08 -19.29 1.65
N GLY A 140 -10.25 -18.91 2.15
CA GLY A 140 -10.47 -18.42 3.50
C GLY A 140 -9.78 -17.08 3.79
N THR A 141 -9.61 -16.21 2.79
CA THR A 141 -8.90 -14.95 2.93
C THR A 141 -9.35 -13.92 1.90
N THR A 142 -9.25 -12.64 2.25
CA THR A 142 -9.50 -11.51 1.36
C THR A 142 -8.37 -11.39 0.33
N LEU A 143 -8.72 -11.29 -0.95
CA LEU A 143 -7.77 -11.30 -2.06
C LEU A 143 -7.50 -9.92 -2.66
N ILE A 144 -8.38 -8.95 -2.47
CA ILE A 144 -8.33 -7.61 -3.09
C ILE A 144 -8.43 -6.56 -1.99
N GLY A 145 -7.71 -5.46 -2.16
CA GLY A 145 -7.75 -4.30 -1.26
C GLY A 145 -6.37 -3.81 -0.80
N PRO A 146 -6.33 -2.78 0.05
CA PRO A 146 -5.10 -2.05 0.39
C PRO A 146 -3.97 -2.92 0.97
N HIS A 147 -4.30 -4.06 1.56
CA HIS A 147 -3.34 -5.04 2.10
C HIS A 147 -2.66 -5.89 1.02
N ARG A 148 -3.13 -5.83 -0.22
CA ARG A 148 -2.60 -6.56 -1.39
C ARG A 148 -1.93 -5.66 -2.42
N ASP A 149 -2.14 -4.35 -2.33
CA ASP A 149 -1.62 -3.39 -3.30
C ASP A 149 -0.11 -3.35 -3.35
N ASP A 150 0.42 -2.81 -4.45
CA ASP A 150 1.81 -2.40 -4.55
C ASP A 150 1.92 -0.87 -4.70
N ILE A 151 3.07 -0.37 -4.30
CA ILE A 151 3.50 1.00 -4.54
C ILE A 151 4.74 0.88 -5.40
N GLU A 152 4.60 1.19 -6.67
CA GLU A 152 5.64 0.99 -7.65
C GLU A 152 6.56 2.21 -7.72
N ILE A 153 7.86 1.97 -7.86
CA ILE A 153 8.89 3.01 -7.93
C ILE A 153 9.64 2.83 -9.25
N TYR A 154 9.66 3.90 -10.03
CA TYR A 154 10.30 3.94 -11.34
C TYR A 154 11.40 5.00 -11.35
N LEU A 155 12.46 4.72 -12.13
CA LEU A 155 13.51 5.67 -12.47
C LEU A 155 13.62 5.71 -14.00
N ASP A 156 13.44 6.88 -14.60
CA ASP A 156 13.37 7.06 -16.07
C ASP A 156 12.43 6.09 -16.77
N GLY A 157 11.26 5.87 -16.18
CA GLY A 157 10.24 4.97 -16.71
C GLY A 157 10.53 3.48 -16.57
N MET A 158 11.64 3.09 -15.90
CA MET A 158 12.00 1.70 -15.67
C MET A 158 11.80 1.33 -14.18
N PRO A 159 11.26 0.13 -13.86
CA PRO A 159 11.09 -0.29 -12.47
C PRO A 159 12.40 -0.28 -11.70
N ALA A 160 12.49 0.55 -10.67
CA ALA A 160 13.73 0.74 -9.90
C ALA A 160 14.24 -0.57 -9.26
N ARG A 161 13.33 -1.47 -8.91
CA ARG A 161 13.67 -2.77 -8.31
C ARG A 161 14.58 -3.61 -9.19
N THR A 162 14.37 -3.60 -10.50
CA THR A 162 15.01 -4.50 -11.46
C THR A 162 16.04 -3.81 -12.36
N HIS A 163 15.94 -2.50 -12.55
CA HIS A 163 16.77 -1.74 -13.49
C HIS A 163 17.72 -0.76 -12.82
N ALA A 164 17.38 -0.23 -11.64
CA ALA A 164 18.28 0.67 -10.95
C ALA A 164 19.49 -0.07 -10.35
N SER A 165 20.67 0.51 -10.48
CA SER A 165 21.90 0.06 -9.82
C SER A 165 21.75 0.13 -8.28
N GLN A 166 22.64 -0.54 -7.56
CA GLN A 166 22.62 -0.48 -6.08
C GLN A 166 22.80 0.95 -5.55
N GLY A 167 23.60 1.78 -6.24
CA GLY A 167 23.80 3.17 -5.88
C GLY A 167 22.51 3.98 -6.04
N GLU A 168 21.84 3.87 -7.20
CA GLU A 168 20.56 4.53 -7.47
C GLU A 168 19.48 4.08 -6.49
N GLN A 169 19.37 2.77 -6.19
CA GLN A 169 18.42 2.26 -5.21
C GLN A 169 18.62 2.88 -3.81
N ARG A 170 19.89 3.08 -3.40
CA ARG A 170 20.21 3.76 -2.15
C ARG A 170 19.81 5.23 -2.18
N THR A 171 20.07 5.90 -3.29
CA THR A 171 19.70 7.30 -3.47
C THR A 171 18.19 7.48 -3.48
N ILE A 172 17.44 6.61 -4.17
CA ILE A 172 15.97 6.60 -4.14
C ILE A 172 15.45 6.42 -2.72
N ALA A 173 15.95 5.44 -1.98
CA ALA A 173 15.53 5.20 -0.59
C ALA A 173 15.81 6.41 0.32
N LEU A 174 16.98 7.06 0.15
CA LEU A 174 17.33 8.26 0.89
C LEU A 174 16.42 9.44 0.50
N SER A 175 16.13 9.61 -0.79
CA SER A 175 15.25 10.68 -1.29
C SER A 175 13.84 10.56 -0.70
N LEU A 176 13.29 9.36 -0.66
CA LEU A 176 12.00 9.08 -0.01
C LEU A 176 11.99 9.40 1.48
N ARG A 177 13.11 9.11 2.17
CA ARG A 177 13.26 9.45 3.59
C ARG A 177 13.36 10.96 3.86
N VAL A 178 14.00 11.69 2.98
CA VAL A 178 14.14 13.14 3.11
C VAL A 178 12.82 13.85 2.79
N ALA A 179 12.03 13.26 1.89
CA ALA A 179 10.73 13.80 1.49
C ALA A 179 9.61 13.61 2.54
N GLY A 180 9.74 12.66 3.46
CA GLY A 180 8.76 12.36 4.51
C GLY A 180 9.29 12.51 5.90
#